data_f41f7bdcbb60c376c822c1162641a89c
#
_entry.id   f41f7bdcbb60c376c822c1162641a89c
#
_cell.length_a   1.000
_cell.length_b   1.000
_cell.length_c   1.000
_cell.angle_alpha   90.00
_cell.angle_beta   90.00
_cell.angle_gamma   90.00
#
_symmetry.space_group_name_H-M   'P 1'
#
loop_
_entity.id
_entity.type
_entity.pdbx_description
1 polymer ?
#
loop_
_entity_poly.entity_id
_entity_poly.type
_entity_poly.pdbx_seq_one_letter_code
_entity_poly.pdbx_strand_id
1 'polypeptide(L)'
;YLLQIIIIKGVRAVFPLMEPTAVTSSLECVVKVSRFSNHTDISYRFLIGFLVYLISGFPNLVYALPQGGVIASGTGTIDNAGSSLTVTQTTNKIIINWESFSIGNNESVIFIQPDSSSSALNNVLGASRTVVEGNLAANGQIILSNPNGIFISPNAKINVASLIASTLKISEQDFLDGLYKFSQDPNKPLASILNEGKIRASDFAALIAPSVINNGVVIANLGTVGLISGEATTIDFVGDN
;
A
#
# COMPACT_ATOMS: atom_id res chain seq x y z
N TYR A 1 7.74 -18.90 -17.79
CA TYR A 1 7.44 -17.78 -18.70
C TYR A 1 7.95 -18.14 -20.08
N LEU A 2 7.07 -18.19 -21.09
CA LEU A 2 7.40 -18.52 -22.48
C LEU A 2 8.12 -17.33 -23.11
N LEU A 3 9.31 -17.58 -23.65
CA LEU A 3 10.04 -16.66 -24.49
C LEU A 3 9.30 -16.60 -25.85
N GLN A 4 8.57 -15.53 -26.11
CA GLN A 4 7.95 -15.33 -27.42
C GLN A 4 8.95 -14.63 -28.32
N ILE A 5 9.59 -15.41 -29.22
CA ILE A 5 10.48 -14.87 -30.23
C ILE A 5 9.61 -14.42 -31.42
N ILE A 6 9.47 -13.11 -31.59
CA ILE A 6 8.83 -12.56 -32.80
C ILE A 6 9.93 -12.39 -33.86
N ILE A 7 9.92 -13.27 -34.83
CA ILE A 7 10.81 -13.16 -36.03
C ILE A 7 10.07 -12.39 -37.09
N ILE A 8 10.42 -11.12 -37.26
CA ILE A 8 10.03 -10.34 -38.43
C ILE A 8 11.20 -10.46 -39.41
N LYS A 9 10.93 -10.84 -40.64
CA LYS A 9 11.96 -11.04 -41.70
C LYS A 9 12.87 -9.81 -41.75
N GLY A 10 14.14 -9.95 -41.33
CA GLY A 10 15.14 -8.88 -41.33
C GLY A 10 15.42 -8.17 -39.98
N VAL A 11 14.72 -8.50 -38.87
CA VAL A 11 14.99 -7.93 -37.53
C VAL A 11 15.21 -9.05 -36.54
N ARG A 12 16.37 -9.06 -35.91
CA ARG A 12 16.68 -9.97 -34.80
C ARG A 12 16.72 -9.15 -33.51
N ALA A 13 15.71 -9.25 -32.67
CA ALA A 13 15.73 -8.72 -31.31
C ALA A 13 16.25 -9.81 -30.37
N VAL A 14 17.33 -9.53 -29.66
CA VAL A 14 17.87 -10.41 -28.62
C VAL A 14 17.54 -9.76 -27.29
N PHE A 15 16.70 -10.41 -26.51
CA PHE A 15 16.43 -9.99 -25.13
C PHE A 15 17.36 -10.76 -24.21
N PRO A 16 18.08 -10.09 -23.30
CA PRO A 16 18.88 -10.78 -22.29
C PRO A 16 17.97 -11.50 -21.30
N LEU A 17 18.38 -12.71 -20.91
CA LEU A 17 17.77 -13.43 -19.78
C LEU A 17 17.98 -12.61 -18.52
N MET A 18 16.89 -12.19 -17.89
CA MET A 18 16.92 -11.54 -16.57
C MET A 18 16.91 -12.62 -15.49
N GLU A 19 17.93 -12.62 -14.66
CA GLU A 19 17.87 -13.30 -13.37
C GLU A 19 16.96 -12.52 -12.39
N PRO A 20 16.26 -13.19 -11.46
CA PRO A 20 15.20 -12.60 -10.64
C PRO A 20 15.71 -11.89 -9.38
N THR A 21 16.77 -11.10 -9.48
CA THR A 21 17.27 -10.34 -8.32
C THR A 21 17.72 -8.94 -8.73
N ALA A 22 16.79 -8.04 -9.02
CA ALA A 22 16.97 -6.60 -8.80
C ALA A 22 15.69 -5.85 -9.24
N VAL A 23 14.94 -5.38 -8.28
CA VAL A 23 13.93 -4.34 -8.48
C VAL A 23 14.66 -3.01 -8.43
N THR A 24 14.97 -2.44 -9.57
CA THR A 24 15.32 -1.03 -9.69
C THR A 24 14.58 -0.40 -10.85
N SER A 25 14.01 0.73 -10.55
CA SER A 25 13.29 1.66 -11.39
C SER A 25 13.93 1.90 -12.77
N SER A 26 13.06 1.99 -13.77
CA SER A 26 13.31 2.33 -15.18
C SER A 26 13.93 1.22 -16.02
N LEU A 27 13.04 0.48 -16.73
CA LEU A 27 13.44 -0.32 -17.87
C LEU A 27 13.78 0.64 -19.03
N GLU A 28 15.04 0.96 -19.21
CA GLU A 28 15.52 1.51 -20.47
C GLU A 28 15.65 0.36 -21.48
N CYS A 29 14.67 0.24 -22.36
CA CYS A 29 14.75 -0.67 -23.49
C CYS A 29 15.62 -0.04 -24.57
N VAL A 30 16.91 -0.36 -24.61
CA VAL A 30 17.81 0.09 -25.68
C VAL A 30 17.62 -0.80 -26.91
N VAL A 31 16.89 -0.31 -27.88
CA VAL A 31 16.78 -0.96 -29.20
C VAL A 31 17.96 -0.54 -30.06
N LYS A 32 18.93 -1.43 -30.23
CA LYS A 32 20.06 -1.22 -31.15
C LYS A 32 19.62 -1.55 -32.58
N VAL A 33 19.34 -0.53 -33.36
CA VAL A 33 19.01 -0.69 -34.78
C VAL A 33 20.31 -0.64 -35.58
N SER A 34 20.75 -1.77 -36.13
CA SER A 34 21.84 -1.78 -37.11
C SER A 34 21.34 -1.30 -38.48
N ARG A 35 22.02 -0.30 -39.05
CA ARG A 35 21.72 0.19 -40.40
C ARG A 35 21.92 -0.91 -41.42
N PHE A 36 20.86 -1.28 -42.11
CA PHE A 36 20.95 -1.92 -43.42
C PHE A 36 20.81 -0.86 -44.50
N SER A 37 21.75 -0.94 -45.47
CA SER A 37 21.90 -0.07 -46.61
C SER A 37 20.72 -0.23 -47.57
N ASN A 38 20.18 0.93 -47.97
CA ASN A 38 19.45 1.23 -49.18
C ASN A 38 18.18 0.45 -49.57
N HIS A 39 17.19 1.22 -49.69
CA HIS A 39 15.92 1.18 -50.40
C HIS A 39 14.67 0.92 -49.54
N THR A 40 13.89 2.02 -49.50
CA THR A 40 12.46 2.06 -49.31
C THR A 40 11.96 1.51 -47.98
N ASP A 41 11.49 2.36 -47.12
CA ASP A 41 10.05 2.31 -46.94
C ASP A 41 9.61 3.21 -45.76
N ILE A 42 8.93 4.22 -46.15
CA ILE A 42 8.06 5.01 -45.28
C ILE A 42 7.20 4.06 -44.41
N SER A 43 6.76 2.93 -44.97
CA SER A 43 6.01 1.87 -44.26
C SER A 43 6.74 1.27 -43.04
N TYR A 44 8.06 1.11 -43.11
CA TYR A 44 8.85 0.54 -42.00
C TYR A 44 9.01 1.52 -40.85
N ARG A 45 9.14 2.80 -41.18
CA ARG A 45 9.24 3.88 -40.15
C ARG A 45 7.90 4.04 -39.41
N PHE A 46 6.78 3.90 -40.14
CA PHE A 46 5.44 3.90 -39.55
C PHE A 46 5.20 2.65 -38.70
N LEU A 47 5.67 1.48 -39.13
CA LEU A 47 5.51 0.23 -38.37
C LEU A 47 6.31 0.26 -37.05
N ILE A 48 7.56 0.74 -37.08
CA ILE A 48 8.38 0.90 -35.88
C ILE A 48 7.79 1.98 -34.96
N GLY A 49 7.35 3.12 -35.51
CA GLY A 49 6.70 4.17 -34.76
C GLY A 49 5.39 3.71 -34.11
N PHE A 50 4.60 2.91 -34.82
CA PHE A 50 3.37 2.32 -34.33
C PHE A 50 3.64 1.25 -33.26
N LEU A 51 4.69 0.42 -33.42
CA LEU A 51 5.08 -0.58 -32.42
C LEU A 51 5.62 0.08 -31.14
N VAL A 52 6.43 1.13 -31.28
CA VAL A 52 6.90 1.93 -30.12
C VAL A 52 5.72 2.64 -29.45
N TYR A 53 4.77 3.16 -30.22
CA TYR A 53 3.54 3.76 -29.68
C TYR A 53 2.68 2.73 -28.92
N LEU A 54 2.56 1.49 -29.44
CA LEU A 54 1.85 0.41 -28.76
C LEU A 54 2.54 -0.02 -27.46
N ILE A 55 3.87 0.03 -27.39
CA ILE A 55 4.63 -0.35 -26.20
C ILE A 55 4.65 0.78 -25.17
N SER A 56 4.69 2.05 -25.61
CA SER A 56 4.75 3.22 -24.72
C SER A 56 3.38 3.85 -24.46
N GLY A 57 2.35 3.50 -25.21
CA GLY A 57 1.03 4.13 -25.15
C GLY A 57 0.04 3.53 -24.15
N PHE A 58 0.37 2.38 -23.52
CA PHE A 58 -0.43 1.89 -22.40
C PHE A 58 0.18 2.44 -21.12
N PRO A 59 -0.53 3.34 -20.40
CA PRO A 59 -0.13 3.62 -19.02
C PRO A 59 -0.14 2.28 -18.30
N ASN A 60 1.01 1.84 -17.81
CA ASN A 60 1.04 0.77 -16.84
C ASN A 60 0.25 1.30 -15.64
N LEU A 61 -0.99 0.87 -15.51
CA LEU A 61 -1.76 1.05 -14.30
C LEU A 61 -1.06 0.17 -13.26
N VAL A 62 -0.07 0.74 -12.60
CA VAL A 62 0.50 0.14 -11.41
C VAL A 62 -0.58 0.28 -10.36
N TYR A 63 -1.40 -0.75 -10.21
CA TYR A 63 -2.32 -0.86 -9.10
C TYR A 63 -1.48 -0.97 -7.83
N ALA A 64 -1.63 -0.01 -6.96
CA ALA A 64 -0.96 0.00 -5.68
C ALA A 64 -1.87 -0.47 -4.53
N LEU A 65 -2.98 -1.14 -4.84
CA LEU A 65 -3.86 -1.75 -3.83
C LEU A 65 -3.08 -2.75 -2.96
N PRO A 66 -3.49 -2.95 -1.71
CA PRO A 66 -2.90 -3.94 -0.82
C PRO A 66 -2.77 -5.32 -1.47
N GLN A 67 -1.63 -5.97 -1.31
CA GLN A 67 -1.33 -7.26 -1.93
C GLN A 67 -1.06 -8.33 -0.89
N GLY A 68 -1.33 -9.60 -1.27
CA GLY A 68 -0.99 -10.77 -0.46
C GLY A 68 -1.75 -10.84 0.86
N GLY A 69 -2.97 -10.30 0.93
CA GLY A 69 -3.78 -10.31 2.15
C GLY A 69 -4.19 -11.72 2.58
N VAL A 70 -3.81 -12.10 3.79
CA VAL A 70 -4.17 -13.38 4.41
C VAL A 70 -4.83 -13.10 5.76
N ILE A 71 -6.04 -13.59 5.98
CA ILE A 71 -6.74 -13.50 7.25
C ILE A 71 -6.08 -14.47 8.22
N ALA A 72 -5.39 -13.96 9.23
CA ALA A 72 -4.70 -14.72 10.27
C ALA A 72 -5.63 -15.06 11.44
N SER A 73 -6.58 -14.18 11.77
CA SER A 73 -7.55 -14.40 12.83
C SER A 73 -8.86 -13.67 12.51
N GLY A 74 -9.98 -14.17 13.03
CA GLY A 74 -11.30 -13.66 12.69
C GLY A 74 -11.82 -14.23 11.38
N THR A 75 -12.94 -13.69 10.88
CA THR A 75 -13.56 -14.13 9.62
C THR A 75 -14.00 -12.94 8.78
N GLY A 76 -13.90 -13.11 7.44
CA GLY A 76 -14.27 -12.10 6.46
C GLY A 76 -13.85 -12.52 5.05
N THR A 77 -14.04 -11.63 4.09
CA THR A 77 -13.56 -11.76 2.70
C THR A 77 -12.72 -10.57 2.29
N ILE A 78 -11.85 -10.80 1.32
CA ILE A 78 -11.04 -9.76 0.68
C ILE A 78 -11.32 -9.84 -0.81
N ASP A 79 -12.02 -8.85 -1.33
CA ASP A 79 -12.48 -8.81 -2.71
C ASP A 79 -11.80 -7.64 -3.45
N ASN A 80 -11.17 -7.95 -4.58
CA ASN A 80 -10.52 -6.95 -5.42
C ASN A 80 -11.32 -6.77 -6.71
N ALA A 81 -11.77 -5.56 -6.96
CA ALA A 81 -12.54 -5.17 -8.13
C ALA A 81 -11.88 -3.96 -8.82
N GLY A 82 -10.84 -4.23 -9.60
CA GLY A 82 -10.12 -3.21 -10.36
C GLY A 82 -9.39 -2.20 -9.47
N SER A 83 -9.91 -0.99 -9.34
CA SER A 83 -9.33 0.07 -8.50
C SER A 83 -9.89 0.10 -7.07
N SER A 84 -10.64 -0.90 -6.67
CA SER A 84 -11.23 -0.98 -5.32
C SER A 84 -10.97 -2.33 -4.69
N LEU A 85 -10.46 -2.32 -3.46
CA LEU A 85 -10.34 -3.49 -2.61
C LEU A 85 -11.32 -3.35 -1.44
N THR A 86 -12.17 -4.37 -1.27
CA THR A 86 -13.16 -4.40 -0.19
C THR A 86 -12.84 -5.53 0.76
N VAL A 87 -12.73 -5.23 2.04
CA VAL A 87 -12.64 -6.20 3.13
C VAL A 87 -13.99 -6.22 3.83
N THR A 88 -14.70 -7.35 3.75
CA THR A 88 -15.95 -7.56 4.50
C THR A 88 -15.65 -8.41 5.72
N GLN A 89 -15.63 -7.79 6.89
CA GLN A 89 -15.39 -8.43 8.18
C GLN A 89 -16.71 -8.90 8.80
N THR A 90 -16.71 -10.12 9.35
CA THR A 90 -17.92 -10.69 9.99
C THR A 90 -17.77 -10.92 11.50
N THR A 91 -16.55 -10.87 12.03
CA THR A 91 -16.25 -10.94 13.46
C THR A 91 -15.86 -9.55 14.01
N ASN A 92 -16.03 -9.33 15.32
CA ASN A 92 -15.69 -8.03 15.94
C ASN A 92 -14.19 -7.67 15.82
N LYS A 93 -13.32 -8.68 15.78
CA LYS A 93 -11.88 -8.50 15.54
C LYS A 93 -11.45 -9.34 14.35
N ILE A 94 -10.59 -8.76 13.51
CA ILE A 94 -9.93 -9.45 12.39
C ILE A 94 -8.46 -9.06 12.35
N ILE A 95 -7.60 -10.02 12.04
CA ILE A 95 -6.17 -9.79 11.78
C ILE A 95 -5.90 -10.19 10.35
N ILE A 96 -5.35 -9.27 9.57
CA ILE A 96 -4.96 -9.51 8.18
C ILE A 96 -3.48 -9.20 8.03
N ASN A 97 -2.74 -10.18 7.56
CA ASN A 97 -1.33 -10.05 7.22
C ASN A 97 -1.20 -9.77 5.72
N TRP A 98 -0.51 -8.68 5.38
CA TRP A 98 -0.33 -8.20 4.01
C TRP A 98 1.14 -8.29 3.60
N GLU A 99 1.41 -8.60 2.35
CA GLU A 99 2.74 -8.42 1.78
C GLU A 99 3.06 -6.93 1.58
N SER A 100 2.09 -6.17 1.10
CA SER A 100 2.17 -4.71 1.01
C SER A 100 0.80 -4.08 1.22
N PHE A 101 0.78 -2.87 1.81
CA PHE A 101 -0.45 -2.11 1.98
C PHE A 101 -0.22 -0.68 1.48
N SER A 102 -0.59 -0.43 0.24
CA SER A 102 -0.59 0.91 -0.35
C SER A 102 -1.92 1.15 -1.05
N ILE A 103 -2.25 2.41 -1.34
CA ILE A 103 -3.48 2.80 -2.03
C ILE A 103 -3.08 3.88 -3.03
N GLY A 104 -3.11 3.55 -4.31
CA GLY A 104 -2.75 4.48 -5.37
C GLY A 104 -3.77 5.59 -5.57
N ASN A 105 -3.35 6.62 -6.29
CA ASN A 105 -4.24 7.70 -6.68
C ASN A 105 -5.40 7.13 -7.53
N ASN A 106 -6.64 7.49 -7.24
CA ASN A 106 -7.86 6.92 -7.81
C ASN A 106 -8.19 5.47 -7.38
N GLU A 107 -7.49 4.93 -6.38
CA GLU A 107 -7.82 3.65 -5.78
C GLU A 107 -8.52 3.83 -4.42
N SER A 108 -9.24 2.79 -4.02
CA SER A 108 -9.98 2.81 -2.76
C SER A 108 -9.84 1.47 -2.04
N VAL A 109 -9.64 1.55 -0.72
CA VAL A 109 -9.74 0.41 0.19
C VAL A 109 -10.90 0.66 1.14
N ILE A 110 -11.83 -0.29 1.21
CA ILE A 110 -13.06 -0.16 1.98
C ILE A 110 -13.16 -1.33 2.95
N PHE A 111 -13.32 -1.03 4.24
CA PHE A 111 -13.63 -2.02 5.27
C PHE A 111 -15.11 -1.91 5.63
N ILE A 112 -15.83 -3.02 5.45
CA ILE A 112 -17.21 -3.18 5.90
C ILE A 112 -17.16 -4.08 7.13
N GLN A 113 -17.38 -3.50 8.29
CA GLN A 113 -17.25 -4.13 9.61
C GLN A 113 -18.62 -4.27 10.26
N PRO A 114 -18.81 -5.21 11.20
CA PRO A 114 -20.11 -5.41 11.87
C PRO A 114 -20.67 -4.14 12.52
N ASP A 115 -19.82 -3.35 13.16
CA ASP A 115 -20.18 -2.09 13.80
C ASP A 115 -18.97 -1.15 13.96
N SER A 116 -19.18 0.02 14.57
CA SER A 116 -18.14 1.04 14.78
C SER A 116 -17.08 0.65 15.81
N SER A 117 -17.37 -0.32 16.69
CA SER A 117 -16.44 -0.84 17.71
C SER A 117 -15.60 -2.02 17.18
N SER A 118 -15.98 -2.57 16.03
CA SER A 118 -15.25 -3.66 15.39
C SER A 118 -13.89 -3.18 14.89
N SER A 119 -12.87 -4.02 15.06
CA SER A 119 -11.46 -3.65 14.82
C SER A 119 -10.80 -4.55 13.81
N ALA A 120 -10.05 -3.96 12.88
CA ALA A 120 -9.23 -4.67 11.90
C ALA A 120 -7.76 -4.30 12.08
N LEU A 121 -6.92 -5.28 12.47
CA LEU A 121 -5.48 -5.15 12.50
C LEU A 121 -4.90 -5.55 11.15
N ASN A 122 -4.25 -4.61 10.49
CA ASN A 122 -3.58 -4.79 9.21
C ASN A 122 -2.07 -4.76 9.43
N ASN A 123 -1.44 -5.92 9.44
CA ASN A 123 0.01 -6.06 9.57
C ASN A 123 0.67 -6.12 8.20
N VAL A 124 1.63 -5.25 7.93
CA VAL A 124 2.44 -5.31 6.73
C VAL A 124 3.72 -6.07 7.03
N LEU A 125 3.86 -7.26 6.44
CA LEU A 125 4.97 -8.17 6.66
C LEU A 125 6.11 -8.01 5.64
N GLY A 126 5.81 -7.45 4.47
CA GLY A 126 6.81 -7.23 3.43
C GLY A 126 7.78 -6.08 3.76
N ALA A 127 8.64 -5.74 2.80
CA ALA A 127 9.71 -4.76 3.01
C ALA A 127 9.36 -3.34 2.58
N SER A 128 8.23 -3.14 1.90
CA SER A 128 7.84 -1.84 1.37
C SER A 128 7.14 -0.98 2.41
N ARG A 129 7.43 0.32 2.41
CA ARG A 129 6.63 1.29 3.18
C ARG A 129 5.19 1.34 2.64
N THR A 130 4.26 1.72 3.48
CA THR A 130 2.89 2.07 3.06
C THR A 130 2.87 3.46 2.43
N VAL A 131 2.22 3.57 1.27
CA VAL A 131 1.94 4.85 0.61
C VAL A 131 0.43 4.93 0.36
N VAL A 132 -0.21 5.93 0.96
CA VAL A 132 -1.64 6.20 0.75
C VAL A 132 -1.77 7.46 -0.08
N GLU A 133 -2.24 7.33 -1.32
CA GLU A 133 -2.53 8.44 -2.23
C GLU A 133 -4.03 8.54 -2.55
N GLY A 134 -4.75 7.44 -2.38
CA GLY A 134 -6.18 7.30 -2.63
C GLY A 134 -7.03 7.36 -1.37
N ASN A 135 -8.10 6.56 -1.37
CA ASN A 135 -9.11 6.58 -0.33
C ASN A 135 -9.03 5.33 0.56
N LEU A 136 -9.06 5.53 1.88
CA LEU A 136 -9.30 4.49 2.86
C LEU A 136 -10.57 4.80 3.62
N ALA A 137 -11.54 3.90 3.60
CA ALA A 137 -12.80 4.06 4.31
C ALA A 137 -13.10 2.84 5.20
N ALA A 138 -13.66 3.08 6.37
CA ALA A 138 -14.13 2.04 7.27
C ALA A 138 -15.25 2.54 8.18
N ASN A 139 -16.21 1.68 8.48
CA ASN A 139 -17.24 1.99 9.48
C ASN A 139 -16.83 1.61 10.92
N GLY A 140 -15.68 0.97 11.10
CA GLY A 140 -15.11 0.61 12.38
C GLY A 140 -13.67 1.09 12.56
N GLN A 141 -12.92 0.45 13.46
CA GLN A 141 -11.55 0.79 13.79
C GLN A 141 -10.57 0.11 12.84
N ILE A 142 -9.63 0.88 12.30
CA ILE A 142 -8.51 0.41 11.50
C ILE A 142 -7.21 0.61 12.27
N ILE A 143 -6.45 -0.48 12.40
CA ILE A 143 -5.08 -0.46 12.88
C ILE A 143 -4.19 -0.86 11.71
N LEU A 144 -3.27 0.01 11.31
CA LEU A 144 -2.31 -0.23 10.25
C LEU A 144 -0.91 -0.21 10.85
N SER A 145 -0.27 -1.38 10.88
CA SER A 145 1.10 -1.55 11.39
C SER A 145 2.05 -1.85 10.23
N ASN A 146 2.99 -0.92 9.97
CA ASN A 146 4.04 -1.13 8.98
C ASN A 146 5.40 -0.64 9.50
N PRO A 147 6.29 -1.54 9.92
CA PRO A 147 7.60 -1.17 10.46
C PRO A 147 8.54 -0.53 9.42
N ASN A 148 8.19 -0.50 8.13
CA ASN A 148 9.00 0.13 7.10
C ASN A 148 8.60 1.60 6.82
N GLY A 149 7.61 2.14 7.55
CA GLY A 149 7.15 3.51 7.41
C GLY A 149 5.77 3.66 6.77
N ILE A 150 5.14 4.81 7.02
CA ILE A 150 3.83 5.16 6.47
C ILE A 150 3.90 6.58 5.91
N PHE A 151 3.50 6.74 4.67
CA PHE A 151 3.32 8.03 4.01
C PHE A 151 1.88 8.21 3.56
N ILE A 152 1.25 9.28 4.01
CA ILE A 152 -0.10 9.68 3.62
C ILE A 152 0.04 10.95 2.78
N SER A 153 -0.21 10.84 1.47
CA SER A 153 0.06 11.91 0.51
C SER A 153 -1.01 13.02 0.58
N PRO A 154 -0.75 14.20 -0.01
CA PRO A 154 -1.69 15.33 0.01
C PRO A 154 -3.08 15.01 -0.56
N ASN A 155 -3.16 14.08 -1.51
CA ASN A 155 -4.42 13.68 -2.14
C ASN A 155 -5.19 12.61 -1.34
N ALA A 156 -4.54 11.97 -0.38
CA ALA A 156 -5.11 10.89 0.42
C ALA A 156 -6.30 11.35 1.26
N LYS A 157 -7.31 10.50 1.33
CA LYS A 157 -8.49 10.68 2.17
C LYS A 157 -8.72 9.43 2.99
N ILE A 158 -8.60 9.55 4.29
CA ILE A 158 -8.87 8.49 5.24
C ILE A 158 -10.11 8.89 6.04
N ASN A 159 -11.19 8.08 5.94
CA ASN A 159 -12.44 8.29 6.65
C ASN A 159 -12.82 6.99 7.37
N VAL A 160 -12.71 6.97 8.68
CA VAL A 160 -12.89 5.75 9.51
C VAL A 160 -13.60 6.08 10.81
N ALA A 161 -14.11 5.07 11.54
CA ALA A 161 -14.59 5.32 12.90
C ALA A 161 -13.40 5.65 13.80
N SER A 162 -12.33 4.84 13.76
CA SER A 162 -11.09 5.11 14.50
C SER A 162 -9.87 4.66 13.72
N LEU A 163 -8.74 5.34 13.88
CA LEU A 163 -7.48 5.02 13.23
C LEU A 163 -6.34 4.90 14.22
N ILE A 164 -5.58 3.82 14.12
CA ILE A 164 -4.21 3.75 14.64
C ILE A 164 -3.28 3.43 13.46
N ALA A 165 -2.43 4.36 13.08
CA ALA A 165 -1.36 4.10 12.13
C ALA A 165 -0.04 4.04 12.90
N SER A 166 0.71 2.95 12.76
CA SER A 166 1.90 2.71 13.57
C SER A 166 3.05 2.12 12.74
N THR A 167 4.26 2.58 13.00
CA THR A 167 5.48 1.89 12.57
C THR A 167 6.00 0.92 13.63
N LEU A 168 5.40 0.94 14.80
CA LEU A 168 5.64 -0.04 15.86
C LEU A 168 4.73 -1.24 15.67
N LYS A 169 5.15 -2.39 16.15
CA LYS A 169 4.38 -3.63 16.15
C LYS A 169 3.48 -3.73 17.36
N ILE A 170 2.31 -4.30 17.16
CA ILE A 170 1.46 -4.85 18.19
C ILE A 170 1.45 -6.37 18.02
N SER A 171 1.52 -7.13 19.13
CA SER A 171 1.36 -8.58 19.05
C SER A 171 -0.10 -8.94 18.71
N GLU A 172 -0.29 -10.03 17.95
CA GLU A 172 -1.63 -10.52 17.63
C GLU A 172 -2.42 -10.84 18.90
N GLN A 173 -1.76 -11.41 19.93
CA GLN A 173 -2.38 -11.73 21.20
C GLN A 173 -2.82 -10.47 21.95
N ASP A 174 -1.95 -9.44 22.05
CA ASP A 174 -2.32 -8.19 22.70
C ASP A 174 -3.54 -7.54 22.00
N PHE A 175 -3.55 -7.54 20.68
CA PHE A 175 -4.70 -7.04 19.92
C PHE A 175 -5.99 -7.83 20.23
N LEU A 176 -5.91 -9.17 20.25
CA LEU A 176 -7.06 -10.02 20.55
C LEU A 176 -7.56 -9.80 22.00
N ASP A 177 -6.65 -9.59 22.92
CA ASP A 177 -6.97 -9.31 24.35
C ASP A 177 -7.44 -7.85 24.58
N GLY A 178 -7.39 -6.99 23.54
CA GLY A 178 -7.75 -5.58 23.66
C GLY A 178 -6.67 -4.70 24.29
N LEU A 179 -5.44 -5.20 24.35
CA LEU A 179 -4.27 -4.49 24.85
C LEU A 179 -3.55 -3.82 23.70
N TYR A 180 -3.53 -2.50 23.65
CA TYR A 180 -2.91 -1.75 22.57
C TYR A 180 -1.47 -1.35 22.92
N LYS A 181 -0.61 -2.37 23.06
CA LYS A 181 0.82 -2.23 23.37
C LYS A 181 1.63 -2.29 22.09
N PHE A 182 2.28 -1.20 21.78
CA PHE A 182 3.10 -1.06 20.59
C PHE A 182 4.58 -0.99 20.97
N SER A 183 5.44 -1.69 20.25
CA SER A 183 6.89 -1.68 20.46
C SER A 183 7.67 -1.77 19.14
N GLN A 184 8.85 -1.15 19.13
CA GLN A 184 9.76 -1.23 17.99
C GLN A 184 10.21 -2.67 17.77
N ASP A 185 10.23 -3.09 16.51
CA ASP A 185 10.89 -4.34 16.12
C ASP A 185 12.41 -4.14 16.16
N PRO A 186 13.14 -4.82 17.06
CA PRO A 186 14.59 -4.62 17.17
C PRO A 186 15.37 -5.05 15.92
N ASN A 187 14.73 -5.82 15.03
CA ASN A 187 15.34 -6.27 13.76
C ASN A 187 15.03 -5.34 12.58
N LYS A 188 14.34 -4.25 12.81
CA LYS A 188 13.99 -3.26 11.79
C LYS A 188 14.61 -1.90 12.13
N PRO A 189 15.05 -1.13 11.13
CA PRO A 189 15.47 0.26 11.35
C PRO A 189 14.29 1.10 11.85
N LEU A 190 14.59 2.19 12.56
CA LEU A 190 13.58 3.17 12.96
C LEU A 190 12.92 3.76 11.72
N ALA A 191 11.60 3.80 11.72
CA ALA A 191 10.82 4.32 10.61
C ALA A 191 9.93 5.49 11.07
N SER A 192 9.42 6.26 10.12
CA SER A 192 8.61 7.44 10.38
C SER A 192 7.21 7.35 9.78
N ILE A 193 6.31 8.16 10.34
CA ILE A 193 5.03 8.49 9.71
C ILE A 193 5.11 9.93 9.23
N LEU A 194 4.81 10.14 7.94
CA LEU A 194 4.60 11.46 7.36
C LEU A 194 3.15 11.55 6.86
N ASN A 195 2.38 12.45 7.45
CA ASN A 195 1.04 12.77 6.98
C ASN A 195 1.03 14.14 6.31
N GLU A 196 0.65 14.16 5.04
CA GLU A 196 0.37 15.38 4.26
C GLU A 196 -1.09 15.41 3.78
N GLY A 197 -1.83 14.31 4.01
CA GLY A 197 -3.19 14.10 3.58
C GLY A 197 -4.23 14.51 4.61
N LYS A 198 -5.43 13.95 4.43
CA LYS A 198 -6.58 14.25 5.27
C LYS A 198 -7.10 13.00 5.95
N ILE A 199 -6.98 12.97 7.27
CA ILE A 199 -7.48 11.92 8.14
C ILE A 199 -8.70 12.45 8.88
N ARG A 200 -9.82 11.73 8.79
CA ARG A 200 -11.03 11.96 9.57
C ARG A 200 -11.42 10.70 10.29
N ALA A 201 -11.50 10.79 11.59
CA ALA A 201 -12.04 9.75 12.45
C ALA A 201 -13.30 10.27 13.16
N SER A 202 -14.25 9.37 13.44
CA SER A 202 -15.38 9.70 14.30
C SER A 202 -14.97 9.80 15.75
N ASP A 203 -14.18 8.81 16.23
CA ASP A 203 -13.83 8.68 17.64
C ASP A 203 -12.40 9.14 17.93
N PHE A 204 -11.38 8.40 17.43
CA PHE A 204 -10.00 8.80 17.65
C PHE A 204 -9.09 8.54 16.46
N ALA A 205 -7.96 9.26 16.39
CA ALA A 205 -6.90 9.03 15.44
C ALA A 205 -5.53 9.11 16.14
N ALA A 206 -4.73 8.05 16.04
CA ALA A 206 -3.39 8.02 16.57
C ALA A 206 -2.36 7.69 15.49
N LEU A 207 -1.28 8.49 15.41
CA LEU A 207 -0.10 8.23 14.59
C LEU A 207 1.06 7.94 15.55
N ILE A 208 1.67 6.74 15.44
CA ILE A 208 2.65 6.23 16.40
C ILE A 208 3.89 5.77 15.67
N ALA A 209 5.02 6.42 15.92
CA ALA A 209 6.30 6.07 15.31
C ALA A 209 7.46 6.66 16.13
N PRO A 210 8.71 6.21 15.92
CA PRO A 210 9.89 6.93 16.42
C PRO A 210 9.96 8.39 15.95
N SER A 211 9.41 8.67 14.76
CA SER A 211 9.27 10.04 14.23
C SER A 211 7.91 10.21 13.55
N VAL A 212 7.12 11.18 14.02
CA VAL A 212 5.81 11.53 13.44
C VAL A 212 5.86 12.96 12.94
N ILE A 213 5.58 13.16 11.65
CA ILE A 213 5.50 14.47 11.01
C ILE A 213 4.08 14.62 10.45
N ASN A 214 3.38 15.66 10.89
CA ASN A 214 2.04 15.98 10.39
C ASN A 214 2.03 17.36 9.72
N ASN A 215 2.03 17.36 8.39
CA ASN A 215 1.85 18.54 7.55
C ASN A 215 0.45 18.60 6.95
N GLY A 216 -0.37 17.58 7.20
CA GLY A 216 -1.74 17.45 6.73
C GLY A 216 -2.77 17.79 7.80
N VAL A 217 -3.95 17.21 7.64
CA VAL A 217 -5.08 17.44 8.54
C VAL A 217 -5.49 16.15 9.23
N VAL A 218 -5.57 16.17 10.56
CA VAL A 218 -6.09 15.06 11.36
C VAL A 218 -7.23 15.57 12.21
N ILE A 219 -8.41 14.96 12.06
CA ILE A 219 -9.63 15.35 12.79
C ILE A 219 -10.19 14.09 13.47
N ALA A 220 -10.47 14.17 14.76
CA ALA A 220 -11.31 13.25 15.50
C ALA A 220 -12.54 14.02 16.00
N ASN A 221 -13.74 13.70 15.49
CA ASN A 221 -14.92 14.53 15.73
C ASN A 221 -15.41 14.50 17.18
N LEU A 222 -15.36 13.33 17.82
CA LEU A 222 -15.89 13.09 19.17
C LEU A 222 -14.83 12.72 20.18
N GLY A 223 -13.56 12.67 19.79
CA GLY A 223 -12.52 12.12 20.62
C GLY A 223 -11.16 12.78 20.46
N THR A 224 -10.10 12.01 20.50
CA THR A 224 -8.72 12.47 20.66
C THR A 224 -7.88 12.24 19.41
N VAL A 225 -7.00 13.19 19.09
CA VAL A 225 -5.92 13.03 18.14
C VAL A 225 -4.61 12.87 18.91
N GLY A 226 -3.92 11.75 18.68
CA GLY A 226 -2.59 11.46 19.23
C GLY A 226 -1.51 11.48 18.16
N LEU A 227 -0.48 12.30 18.34
CA LEU A 227 0.77 12.23 17.58
C LEU A 227 1.84 11.79 18.55
N ILE A 228 2.22 10.51 18.49
CA ILE A 228 2.99 9.84 19.51
C ILE A 228 4.36 9.46 18.95
N SER A 229 5.41 10.06 19.49
CA SER A 229 6.79 9.75 19.12
C SER A 229 7.46 8.92 20.20
N GLY A 230 8.01 7.75 19.81
CA GLY A 230 8.69 6.85 20.73
C GLY A 230 8.90 5.47 20.12
N GLU A 231 9.64 4.63 20.82
CA GLU A 231 9.93 3.25 20.43
C GLU A 231 9.02 2.23 21.13
N ALA A 232 8.25 2.68 22.12
CA ALA A 232 7.22 1.89 22.78
C ALA A 232 6.12 2.82 23.31
N THR A 233 4.88 2.35 23.27
CA THR A 233 3.74 3.04 23.86
C THR A 233 2.59 2.07 24.13
N THR A 234 1.76 2.42 25.10
CA THR A 234 0.49 1.75 25.34
C THR A 234 -0.62 2.78 25.18
N ILE A 235 -1.67 2.44 24.48
CA ILE A 235 -2.86 3.26 24.37
C ILE A 235 -3.93 2.63 25.26
N ASP A 236 -4.44 3.42 26.18
CA ASP A 236 -5.57 3.08 27.03
C ASP A 236 -6.76 3.95 26.62
N PHE A 237 -7.86 3.31 26.24
CA PHE A 237 -9.09 4.00 25.84
C PHE A 237 -10.08 4.17 27.00
N VAL A 238 -9.86 3.47 28.11
CA VAL A 238 -10.78 3.45 29.24
C VAL A 238 -10.33 4.41 30.34
N GLY A 239 -9.02 4.67 30.43
CA GLY A 239 -8.45 5.64 31.38
C GLY A 239 -8.56 5.21 32.86
N ASP A 240 -8.52 3.90 33.10
CA ASP A 240 -8.66 3.30 34.43
C ASP A 240 -7.35 2.74 34.99
N ASN A 241 -6.19 3.21 34.48
CA ASN A 241 -4.85 2.91 35.00
C ASN A 241 -4.29 4.03 35.86
#